data_e10282a7bfe87ff1da93e2a9a2b8ccc8
#
_entry.id   e10282a7bfe87ff1da93e2a9a2b8ccc8
#
_cell.length_a   1.000
_cell.length_b   1.000
_cell.length_c   1.000
_cell.angle_alpha   90.00
_cell.angle_beta   90.00
_cell.angle_gamma   90.00
#
_symmetry.space_group_name_H-M   'P 1'
#
loop_
_entity.id
_entity.type
_entity.pdbx_description
1 polymer ?
#
loop_
_entity_poly.entity_id
_entity_poly.type
_entity_poly.pdbx_seq_one_letter_code
_entity_poly.pdbx_strand_id
1 'polypeptide(L)'
;MPLPQKTKMNILDLEGQNIMNILARSVLEMYTFDDNPDDTSRINLMRQSIDLISKFPTIIAYAYNIVRHSNEGRSLHIRFPKENLSVAENFLYMLKGEYTDLEAKTLDLALMLHAEHGGGNNSTFTVRVTSSSGTDTYSSIAAAIGSLKGPLHGGANLAVVSMFAHLKENIHDWTNVAEIDEYLGKMLRKEVYDKCGLIYGIGHAVYTISDPRALLLKEMARDLAKEKHREEEFAFLELLEERAVHTFMEFKGNKVNKRVCANVDFYSGFVYDLIGLPREVFTPLFAMSRIAGWAAHRIEELNFDSKRIIRPAYRNVGQDQKFIALDQRDHNKA
;
A
#
# COMPACT_ATOMS: atom_id res chain seq x y z
N MET A 1 -14.22 -4.94 -16.46
CA MET A 1 -15.11 -4.02 -17.25
C MET A 1 -14.28 -2.92 -17.89
N PRO A 2 -14.58 -2.48 -19.13
CA PRO A 2 -13.80 -1.43 -19.77
C PRO A 2 -14.01 -0.07 -19.08
N LEU A 3 -12.97 0.76 -19.06
CA LEU A 3 -13.08 2.16 -18.68
C LEU A 3 -13.91 2.94 -19.71
N PRO A 4 -14.74 3.92 -19.28
CA PRO A 4 -15.34 4.88 -20.19
C PRO A 4 -14.28 5.54 -21.07
N GLN A 5 -14.62 5.80 -22.37
CA GLN A 5 -13.64 6.37 -23.31
C GLN A 5 -13.12 7.72 -22.82
N LYS A 6 -13.97 8.55 -22.26
CA LYS A 6 -13.58 9.85 -21.71
C LYS A 6 -12.60 9.73 -20.54
N THR A 7 -12.84 8.77 -19.61
CA THR A 7 -11.89 8.50 -18.50
C THR A 7 -10.54 8.06 -19.03
N LYS A 8 -10.48 7.23 -20.09
CA LYS A 8 -9.20 6.86 -20.72
C LYS A 8 -8.46 8.09 -21.24
N MET A 9 -9.15 8.97 -21.97
CA MET A 9 -8.55 10.20 -22.49
C MET A 9 -8.08 11.12 -21.36
N ASN A 10 -8.90 11.28 -20.32
CA ASN A 10 -8.54 12.13 -19.20
C ASN A 10 -7.32 11.60 -18.42
N ILE A 11 -7.19 10.27 -18.26
CA ILE A 11 -5.96 9.69 -17.64
C ILE A 11 -4.73 10.06 -18.48
N LEU A 12 -4.83 10.04 -19.80
CA LEU A 12 -3.73 10.40 -20.70
C LEU A 12 -3.37 11.90 -20.62
N ASP A 13 -4.35 12.74 -20.30
CA ASP A 13 -4.17 14.20 -20.13
C ASP A 13 -3.80 14.58 -18.68
N LEU A 14 -3.85 13.64 -17.72
CA LEU A 14 -3.51 13.92 -16.34
C LEU A 14 -2.01 14.09 -16.17
N GLU A 15 -1.58 15.33 -16.00
CA GLU A 15 -0.20 15.63 -15.60
C GLU A 15 0.08 15.24 -14.14
N GLY A 16 1.32 14.84 -13.88
CA GLY A 16 1.81 14.54 -12.55
C GLY A 16 2.76 13.35 -12.53
N GLN A 17 3.54 13.25 -11.45
CA GLN A 17 4.55 12.18 -11.27
C GLN A 17 4.09 11.07 -10.34
N ASN A 18 2.94 11.24 -9.67
CA ASN A 18 2.50 10.33 -8.62
C ASN A 18 1.24 9.57 -9.04
N ILE A 19 1.39 8.28 -9.29
CA ILE A 19 0.32 7.38 -9.75
C ILE A 19 -0.85 7.34 -8.76
N MET A 20 -0.59 7.39 -7.45
CA MET A 20 -1.67 7.43 -6.45
C MET A 20 -2.52 8.71 -6.54
N ASN A 21 -1.91 9.83 -6.91
CA ASN A 21 -2.65 11.07 -7.13
C ASN A 21 -3.49 10.99 -8.41
N ILE A 22 -2.94 10.41 -9.49
CA ILE A 22 -3.70 10.16 -10.73
C ILE A 22 -4.87 9.21 -10.43
N LEU A 23 -4.64 8.13 -9.70
CA LEU A 23 -5.68 7.18 -9.31
C LEU A 23 -6.83 7.86 -8.53
N ALA A 24 -6.51 8.71 -7.55
CA ALA A 24 -7.52 9.42 -6.76
C ALA A 24 -8.39 10.35 -7.64
N ARG A 25 -7.76 11.11 -8.54
CA ARG A 25 -8.47 12.00 -9.49
C ARG A 25 -9.34 11.22 -10.46
N SER A 26 -8.83 10.10 -10.98
CA SER A 26 -9.60 9.23 -11.87
C SER A 26 -10.80 8.59 -11.17
N VAL A 27 -10.67 8.22 -9.89
CA VAL A 27 -11.79 7.69 -9.11
C VAL A 27 -12.85 8.77 -8.89
N LEU A 28 -12.47 9.99 -8.52
CA LEU A 28 -13.43 11.11 -8.37
C LEU A 28 -14.15 11.42 -9.66
N GLU A 29 -13.47 11.38 -10.80
CA GLU A 29 -14.08 11.60 -12.10
C GLU A 29 -15.16 10.56 -12.43
N MET A 30 -15.00 9.32 -11.97
CA MET A 30 -15.96 8.24 -12.25
C MET A 30 -17.35 8.52 -11.69
N TYR A 31 -17.48 9.40 -10.68
CA TYR A 31 -18.77 9.92 -10.22
C TYR A 31 -19.62 10.47 -11.38
N THR A 32 -19.02 11.18 -12.33
CA THR A 32 -19.73 11.81 -13.45
C THR A 32 -20.26 10.84 -14.51
N PHE A 33 -19.83 9.57 -14.44
CA PHE A 33 -20.24 8.51 -15.38
C PHE A 33 -21.15 7.46 -14.72
N ASP A 34 -21.51 7.64 -13.47
CA ASP A 34 -22.46 6.78 -12.78
C ASP A 34 -23.85 7.41 -12.84
N ASP A 35 -24.83 6.66 -13.31
CA ASP A 35 -26.21 7.13 -13.41
C ASP A 35 -26.86 7.36 -12.03
N ASN A 36 -26.33 6.71 -10.96
CA ASN A 36 -26.86 6.80 -9.59
C ASN A 36 -25.71 6.93 -8.57
N PRO A 37 -24.85 7.97 -8.66
CA PRO A 37 -23.64 8.06 -7.87
C PRO A 37 -23.88 8.20 -6.36
N ASP A 38 -24.99 8.86 -5.97
CA ASP A 38 -25.35 9.15 -4.59
C ASP A 38 -26.30 8.09 -3.95
N ASP A 39 -26.73 7.09 -4.75
CA ASP A 39 -27.54 6.00 -4.20
C ASP A 39 -26.71 5.07 -3.31
N THR A 40 -27.02 5.12 -2.01
CA THR A 40 -26.39 4.29 -0.97
C THR A 40 -27.11 2.99 -0.69
N SER A 41 -28.04 2.57 -1.57
CA SER A 41 -28.65 1.24 -1.46
C SER A 41 -27.59 0.13 -1.56
N ARG A 42 -27.81 -0.96 -0.83
CA ARG A 42 -26.87 -2.08 -0.80
C ARG A 42 -26.53 -2.62 -2.20
N ILE A 43 -27.54 -2.69 -3.06
CA ILE A 43 -27.37 -3.20 -4.44
C ILE A 43 -26.47 -2.25 -5.24
N ASN A 44 -26.72 -0.94 -5.16
CA ASN A 44 -25.92 0.05 -5.86
C ASN A 44 -24.49 0.12 -5.32
N LEU A 45 -24.30 0.06 -4.00
CA LEU A 45 -22.97 -0.01 -3.39
C LEU A 45 -22.18 -1.24 -3.88
N MET A 46 -22.83 -2.40 -4.00
CA MET A 46 -22.19 -3.61 -4.57
C MET A 46 -21.81 -3.41 -6.04
N ARG A 47 -22.71 -2.83 -6.86
CA ARG A 47 -22.43 -2.51 -8.26
C ARG A 47 -21.23 -1.57 -8.40
N GLN A 48 -21.21 -0.47 -7.66
CA GLN A 48 -20.12 0.51 -7.67
C GLN A 48 -18.80 -0.12 -7.21
N SER A 49 -18.86 -0.99 -6.20
CA SER A 49 -17.67 -1.70 -5.68
C SER A 49 -17.05 -2.62 -6.72
N ILE A 50 -17.85 -3.45 -7.38
CA ILE A 50 -17.39 -4.37 -8.43
C ILE A 50 -16.84 -3.57 -9.62
N ASP A 51 -17.50 -2.47 -9.97
CA ASP A 51 -17.05 -1.60 -11.04
C ASP A 51 -15.68 -0.99 -10.75
N LEU A 52 -15.46 -0.45 -9.57
CA LEU A 52 -14.16 0.11 -9.13
C LEU A 52 -13.07 -0.97 -9.08
N ILE A 53 -13.34 -2.14 -8.46
CA ILE A 53 -12.39 -3.26 -8.39
C ILE A 53 -11.92 -3.64 -9.79
N SER A 54 -12.84 -3.71 -10.75
CA SER A 54 -12.52 -4.11 -12.12
C SER A 54 -11.74 -3.06 -12.92
N LYS A 55 -11.83 -1.78 -12.55
CA LYS A 55 -11.21 -0.64 -13.26
C LYS A 55 -9.85 -0.24 -12.71
N PHE A 56 -9.57 -0.49 -11.42
CA PHE A 56 -8.30 -0.11 -10.79
C PHE A 56 -7.07 -0.61 -11.54
N PRO A 57 -6.99 -1.88 -11.98
CA PRO A 57 -5.83 -2.37 -12.74
C PRO A 57 -5.55 -1.53 -13.99
N THR A 58 -6.62 -1.19 -14.74
CA THR A 58 -6.48 -0.41 -15.97
C THR A 58 -6.06 1.03 -15.69
N ILE A 59 -6.66 1.68 -14.68
CA ILE A 59 -6.29 3.05 -14.30
C ILE A 59 -4.82 3.12 -13.90
N ILE A 60 -4.35 2.18 -13.07
CA ILE A 60 -2.97 2.15 -12.59
C ILE A 60 -1.98 1.88 -13.73
N ALA A 61 -2.27 0.91 -14.59
CA ALA A 61 -1.40 0.59 -15.73
C ALA A 61 -1.29 1.77 -16.71
N TYR A 62 -2.41 2.46 -16.99
CA TYR A 62 -2.41 3.63 -17.86
C TYR A 62 -1.70 4.82 -17.22
N ALA A 63 -1.95 5.09 -15.94
CA ALA A 63 -1.27 6.13 -15.19
C ALA A 63 0.25 5.92 -15.18
N TYR A 64 0.71 4.68 -14.98
CA TYR A 64 2.14 4.35 -15.07
C TYR A 64 2.73 4.62 -16.45
N ASN A 65 2.05 4.16 -17.51
CA ASN A 65 2.55 4.35 -18.88
C ASN A 65 2.58 5.83 -19.28
N ILE A 66 1.59 6.64 -18.85
CA ILE A 66 1.60 8.08 -19.14
C ILE A 66 2.67 8.83 -18.36
N VAL A 67 2.88 8.49 -17.09
CA VAL A 67 3.96 9.07 -16.26
C VAL A 67 5.32 8.81 -16.91
N ARG A 68 5.56 7.61 -17.40
CA ARG A 68 6.81 7.28 -18.09
C ARG A 68 6.95 7.97 -19.44
N HIS A 69 5.86 8.06 -20.19
CA HIS A 69 5.86 8.79 -21.47
C HIS A 69 6.20 10.27 -21.25
N SER A 70 5.51 10.92 -20.31
CA SER A 70 5.65 12.37 -20.08
C SER A 70 6.95 12.76 -19.40
N ASN A 71 7.46 11.95 -18.47
CA ASN A 71 8.63 12.32 -17.65
C ASN A 71 9.94 11.70 -18.15
N GLU A 72 9.89 10.51 -18.79
CA GLU A 72 11.07 9.79 -19.24
C GLU A 72 11.24 9.79 -20.77
N GLY A 73 10.31 10.41 -21.52
CA GLY A 73 10.34 10.44 -23.00
C GLY A 73 10.19 9.07 -23.66
N ARG A 74 9.62 8.08 -22.95
CA ARG A 74 9.41 6.73 -23.49
C ARG A 74 8.19 6.67 -24.37
N SER A 75 8.17 5.75 -25.33
CA SER A 75 6.99 5.49 -26.15
C SER A 75 5.79 5.11 -25.32
N LEU A 76 4.63 5.71 -25.61
CA LEU A 76 3.38 5.39 -24.94
C LEU A 76 2.83 4.06 -25.44
N HIS A 77 2.76 3.07 -24.59
CA HIS A 77 2.18 1.76 -24.88
C HIS A 77 0.89 1.57 -24.08
N ILE A 78 -0.24 1.54 -24.75
CA ILE A 78 -1.56 1.29 -24.16
C ILE A 78 -2.04 -0.09 -24.58
N ARG A 79 -2.17 -1.00 -23.63
CA ARG A 79 -2.76 -2.33 -23.81
C ARG A 79 -4.13 -2.36 -23.17
N PHE A 80 -5.12 -2.87 -23.92
CA PHE A 80 -6.47 -3.03 -23.40
C PHE A 80 -6.59 -4.33 -22.60
N PRO A 81 -7.37 -4.35 -21.50
CA PRO A 81 -7.62 -5.57 -20.76
C PRO A 81 -8.33 -6.61 -21.64
N LYS A 82 -8.05 -7.89 -21.38
CA LYS A 82 -8.66 -9.03 -22.06
C LYS A 82 -9.68 -9.69 -21.14
N GLU A 83 -10.82 -10.10 -21.71
CA GLU A 83 -11.94 -10.67 -20.93
C GLU A 83 -11.62 -12.03 -20.31
N ASN A 84 -10.74 -12.80 -20.94
CA ASN A 84 -10.35 -14.15 -20.50
C ASN A 84 -9.23 -14.18 -19.48
N LEU A 85 -8.68 -13.03 -19.06
CA LEU A 85 -7.62 -12.95 -18.09
C LEU A 85 -8.15 -12.54 -16.71
N SER A 86 -7.54 -13.09 -15.66
CA SER A 86 -7.78 -12.67 -14.27
C SER A 86 -7.35 -11.22 -14.03
N VAL A 87 -7.61 -10.70 -12.83
CA VAL A 87 -7.17 -9.34 -12.43
C VAL A 87 -5.65 -9.23 -12.44
N ALA A 88 -4.95 -10.22 -11.87
CA ALA A 88 -3.49 -10.26 -11.82
C ALA A 88 -2.87 -10.37 -13.23
N GLU A 89 -3.36 -11.30 -14.05
CA GLU A 89 -2.92 -11.48 -15.42
C GLU A 89 -3.15 -10.22 -16.27
N ASN A 90 -4.33 -9.61 -16.17
CA ASN A 90 -4.64 -8.38 -16.88
C ASN A 90 -3.71 -7.24 -16.48
N PHE A 91 -3.43 -7.11 -15.18
CA PHE A 91 -2.51 -6.08 -14.70
C PHE A 91 -1.10 -6.28 -15.27
N LEU A 92 -0.55 -7.50 -15.19
CA LEU A 92 0.75 -7.83 -15.77
C LEU A 92 0.78 -7.62 -17.27
N TYR A 93 -0.25 -8.09 -17.98
CA TYR A 93 -0.36 -7.90 -19.43
C TYR A 93 -0.39 -6.42 -19.81
N MET A 94 -1.19 -5.61 -19.15
CA MET A 94 -1.28 -4.17 -19.45
C MET A 94 0.00 -3.42 -19.11
N LEU A 95 0.69 -3.81 -18.04
CA LEU A 95 1.89 -3.13 -17.57
C LEU A 95 3.13 -3.51 -18.38
N LYS A 96 3.40 -4.81 -18.54
CA LYS A 96 4.65 -5.32 -19.13
C LYS A 96 4.47 -6.18 -20.39
N GLY A 97 3.28 -6.67 -20.68
CA GLY A 97 2.95 -7.46 -21.88
C GLY A 97 3.14 -8.95 -21.67
N GLU A 98 4.33 -9.40 -21.27
CA GLU A 98 4.68 -10.79 -21.06
C GLU A 98 4.85 -11.09 -19.55
N TYR A 99 4.44 -12.25 -19.15
CA TYR A 99 4.56 -12.75 -17.78
C TYR A 99 4.51 -14.29 -17.77
N THR A 100 5.03 -14.91 -16.70
CA THR A 100 4.93 -16.36 -16.49
C THR A 100 3.70 -16.69 -15.66
N ASP A 101 3.26 -17.96 -15.70
CA ASP A 101 2.16 -18.45 -14.87
C ASP A 101 2.47 -18.30 -13.38
N LEU A 102 3.75 -18.46 -12.99
CA LEU A 102 4.17 -18.29 -11.60
C LEU A 102 4.10 -16.83 -11.17
N GLU A 103 4.52 -15.89 -12.02
CA GLU A 103 4.36 -14.45 -11.77
C GLU A 103 2.88 -14.07 -11.56
N ALA A 104 1.99 -14.56 -12.41
CA ALA A 104 0.56 -14.29 -12.31
C ALA A 104 -0.05 -14.85 -11.03
N LYS A 105 0.25 -16.13 -10.70
CA LYS A 105 -0.22 -16.77 -9.46
C LYS A 105 0.29 -16.07 -8.21
N THR A 106 1.56 -15.67 -8.23
CA THR A 106 2.17 -14.96 -7.10
C THR A 106 1.56 -13.57 -6.91
N LEU A 107 1.32 -12.84 -7.99
CA LEU A 107 0.64 -11.56 -7.92
C LEU A 107 -0.80 -11.71 -7.43
N ASP A 108 -1.53 -12.71 -7.90
CA ASP A 108 -2.91 -12.98 -7.47
C ASP A 108 -2.96 -13.26 -5.97
N LEU A 109 -2.06 -14.11 -5.45
CA LEU A 109 -1.93 -14.33 -4.02
C LEU A 109 -1.62 -13.04 -3.27
N ALA A 110 -0.68 -12.22 -3.73
CA ALA A 110 -0.34 -10.95 -3.11
C ALA A 110 -1.55 -10.01 -3.04
N LEU A 111 -2.36 -9.95 -4.11
CA LEU A 111 -3.61 -9.17 -4.13
C LEU A 111 -4.60 -9.67 -3.08
N MET A 112 -4.78 -10.98 -2.94
CA MET A 112 -5.65 -11.56 -1.90
C MET A 112 -5.17 -11.21 -0.49
N LEU A 113 -3.86 -11.32 -0.23
CA LEU A 113 -3.28 -11.07 1.10
C LEU A 113 -3.33 -9.60 1.54
N HIS A 114 -3.37 -8.66 0.59
CA HIS A 114 -3.47 -7.22 0.87
C HIS A 114 -4.91 -6.70 0.84
N ALA A 115 -5.89 -7.50 0.42
CA ALA A 115 -7.27 -7.07 0.20
C ALA A 115 -7.92 -6.49 1.46
N GLU A 116 -7.62 -7.06 2.64
CA GLU A 116 -8.23 -6.65 3.90
C GLU A 116 -7.24 -6.74 5.08
N HIS A 117 -7.38 -5.84 6.05
CA HIS A 117 -6.56 -5.84 7.28
C HIS A 117 -7.27 -5.17 8.48
N GLY A 118 -8.59 -5.23 8.51
CA GLY A 118 -9.40 -4.70 9.60
C GLY A 118 -9.75 -3.22 9.47
N GLY A 119 -10.91 -2.87 10.01
CA GLY A 119 -11.50 -1.53 9.93
C GLY A 119 -10.75 -0.42 10.65
N GLY A 120 -9.74 -0.76 11.45
CA GLY A 120 -8.84 0.19 12.14
C GLY A 120 -7.58 0.56 11.34
N ASN A 121 -7.30 -0.11 10.20
CA ASN A 121 -6.24 0.31 9.30
C ASN A 121 -6.50 1.74 8.79
N ASN A 122 -5.47 2.58 8.71
CA ASN A 122 -5.64 4.03 8.50
C ASN A 122 -6.50 4.38 7.29
N SER A 123 -6.25 3.79 6.12
CA SER A 123 -7.06 4.05 4.92
C SER A 123 -8.46 3.44 5.00
N THR A 124 -8.62 2.27 5.61
CA THR A 124 -9.93 1.64 5.85
C THR A 124 -10.74 2.47 6.86
N PHE A 125 -10.10 2.95 7.92
CA PHE A 125 -10.75 3.85 8.87
C PHE A 125 -11.19 5.17 8.20
N THR A 126 -10.37 5.70 7.30
CA THR A 126 -10.72 6.87 6.48
C THR A 126 -11.98 6.63 5.64
N VAL A 127 -12.10 5.46 4.98
CA VAL A 127 -13.33 5.08 4.26
C VAL A 127 -14.52 5.07 5.21
N ARG A 128 -14.39 4.45 6.38
CA ARG A 128 -15.48 4.35 7.36
C ARG A 128 -15.90 5.74 7.84
N VAL A 129 -14.96 6.59 8.25
CA VAL A 129 -15.24 7.95 8.70
C VAL A 129 -15.95 8.75 7.61
N THR A 130 -15.41 8.72 6.37
CA THR A 130 -16.00 9.44 5.25
C THR A 130 -17.37 8.91 4.89
N SER A 131 -17.53 7.58 4.84
CA SER A 131 -18.84 6.92 4.58
C SER A 131 -19.89 7.22 5.62
N SER A 132 -19.50 7.36 6.89
CA SER A 132 -20.44 7.66 7.99
C SER A 132 -21.16 9.00 7.85
N SER A 133 -20.64 9.91 7.01
CA SER A 133 -21.31 11.18 6.66
C SER A 133 -22.42 11.00 5.61
N GLY A 134 -22.52 9.84 4.97
CA GLY A 134 -23.50 9.57 3.90
C GLY A 134 -23.04 10.01 2.52
N THR A 135 -21.78 10.38 2.31
CA THR A 135 -21.24 10.79 0.99
C THR A 135 -21.18 9.62 -0.01
N ASP A 136 -20.94 9.94 -1.28
CA ASP A 136 -20.84 8.98 -2.37
C ASP A 136 -19.65 8.03 -2.24
N THR A 137 -19.65 6.96 -3.05
CA THR A 137 -18.60 5.93 -3.06
C THR A 137 -17.27 6.47 -3.57
N TYR A 138 -17.27 7.29 -4.59
CA TYR A 138 -16.07 7.79 -5.26
C TYR A 138 -15.28 8.72 -4.34
N SER A 139 -15.97 9.63 -3.64
CA SER A 139 -15.37 10.50 -2.62
C SER A 139 -14.77 9.71 -1.47
N SER A 140 -15.47 8.69 -0.97
CA SER A 140 -14.99 7.84 0.12
C SER A 140 -13.74 7.05 -0.26
N ILE A 141 -13.71 6.49 -1.46
CA ILE A 141 -12.55 5.73 -1.97
C ILE A 141 -11.38 6.67 -2.30
N ALA A 142 -11.63 7.83 -2.88
CA ALA A 142 -10.57 8.83 -3.12
C ALA A 142 -9.91 9.29 -1.82
N ALA A 143 -10.67 9.49 -0.74
CA ALA A 143 -10.14 9.79 0.58
C ALA A 143 -9.22 8.68 1.11
N ALA A 144 -9.61 7.41 0.93
CA ALA A 144 -8.78 6.25 1.31
C ALA A 144 -7.48 6.17 0.50
N ILE A 145 -7.54 6.46 -0.81
CA ILE A 145 -6.35 6.53 -1.66
C ILE A 145 -5.41 7.62 -1.15
N GLY A 146 -5.95 8.79 -0.77
CA GLY A 146 -5.19 9.87 -0.14
C GLY A 146 -4.49 9.46 1.15
N SER A 147 -5.19 8.72 2.02
CA SER A 147 -4.63 8.15 3.25
C SER A 147 -3.51 7.13 2.95
N LEU A 148 -3.74 6.20 2.01
CA LEU A 148 -2.76 5.18 1.64
C LEU A 148 -1.53 5.77 0.96
N LYS A 149 -1.67 6.87 0.21
CA LYS A 149 -0.56 7.58 -0.43
C LYS A 149 0.48 8.08 0.56
N GLY A 150 0.10 8.32 1.82
CA GLY A 150 0.99 8.84 2.85
C GLY A 150 2.18 7.88 3.12
N PRO A 151 3.43 8.40 3.24
CA PRO A 151 4.62 7.56 3.38
C PRO A 151 4.62 6.71 4.64
N LEU A 152 3.96 7.15 5.71
CA LEU A 152 3.84 6.38 6.96
C LEU A 152 2.84 5.23 6.88
N HIS A 153 2.00 5.18 5.81
CA HIS A 153 1.04 4.11 5.58
C HIS A 153 1.41 3.26 4.38
N GLY A 154 1.35 3.79 3.17
CA GLY A 154 1.64 3.05 1.94
C GLY A 154 3.12 2.96 1.58
N GLY A 155 4.01 3.59 2.35
CA GLY A 155 5.45 3.59 2.09
C GLY A 155 6.23 2.41 2.71
N ALA A 156 5.59 1.57 3.53
CA ALA A 156 6.27 0.51 4.28
C ALA A 156 7.01 -0.49 3.37
N ASN A 157 6.38 -0.94 2.30
CA ASN A 157 6.98 -1.85 1.33
C ASN A 157 8.23 -1.23 0.65
N LEU A 158 8.14 0.01 0.19
CA LEU A 158 9.28 0.72 -0.42
C LEU A 158 10.43 0.93 0.56
N ALA A 159 10.13 1.16 1.85
CA ALA A 159 11.15 1.27 2.89
C ALA A 159 11.90 -0.05 3.09
N VAL A 160 11.20 -1.20 3.06
CA VAL A 160 11.83 -2.54 3.11
C VAL A 160 12.74 -2.76 1.90
N VAL A 161 12.25 -2.48 0.68
CA VAL A 161 13.05 -2.65 -0.55
C VAL A 161 14.30 -1.77 -0.55
N SER A 162 14.18 -0.53 -0.10
CA SER A 162 15.31 0.39 -0.02
C SER A 162 16.32 -0.05 1.05
N MET A 163 15.83 -0.53 2.20
CA MET A 163 16.68 -1.12 3.23
C MET A 163 17.40 -2.37 2.73
N PHE A 164 16.70 -3.27 2.05
CA PHE A 164 17.30 -4.49 1.53
C PHE A 164 18.36 -4.19 0.47
N ALA A 165 18.12 -3.24 -0.43
CA ALA A 165 19.13 -2.78 -1.39
C ALA A 165 20.38 -2.25 -0.69
N HIS A 166 20.20 -1.39 0.33
CA HIS A 166 21.26 -0.85 1.14
C HIS A 166 22.06 -1.93 1.89
N LEU A 167 21.38 -2.94 2.46
CA LEU A 167 22.05 -4.06 3.14
C LEU A 167 22.89 -4.89 2.17
N LYS A 168 22.41 -5.17 0.95
CA LYS A 168 23.17 -5.87 -0.09
C LYS A 168 24.46 -5.14 -0.50
N GLU A 169 24.46 -3.83 -0.48
CA GLU A 169 25.61 -3.00 -0.82
C GLU A 169 26.66 -2.91 0.29
N ASN A 170 26.23 -3.07 1.56
CA ASN A 170 27.07 -2.79 2.72
C ASN A 170 27.47 -4.02 3.54
N ILE A 171 26.87 -5.17 3.30
CA ILE A 171 27.26 -6.48 3.87
C ILE A 171 28.03 -7.24 2.79
N HIS A 172 29.28 -7.58 3.11
CA HIS A 172 30.19 -8.20 2.12
C HIS A 172 29.94 -9.70 1.99
N ASP A 173 29.68 -10.38 3.08
CA ASP A 173 29.38 -11.81 3.11
C ASP A 173 27.95 -12.03 3.63
N TRP A 174 27.03 -12.31 2.71
CA TRP A 174 25.61 -12.51 3.00
C TRP A 174 25.33 -13.78 3.81
N THR A 175 26.34 -14.62 4.05
CA THR A 175 26.26 -15.82 4.89
C THR A 175 26.87 -15.61 6.27
N ASN A 176 27.55 -14.50 6.50
CA ASN A 176 28.23 -14.19 7.75
C ASN A 176 27.25 -13.59 8.78
N VAL A 177 26.77 -14.44 9.67
CA VAL A 177 25.82 -14.06 10.74
C VAL A 177 26.36 -12.92 11.60
N ALA A 178 27.66 -12.92 11.94
CA ALA A 178 28.24 -11.90 12.80
C ALA A 178 28.27 -10.51 12.13
N GLU A 179 28.59 -10.45 10.85
CA GLU A 179 28.57 -9.21 10.06
C GLU A 179 27.14 -8.67 9.93
N ILE A 180 26.17 -9.54 9.68
CA ILE A 180 24.75 -9.17 9.60
C ILE A 180 24.26 -8.59 10.93
N ASP A 181 24.52 -9.28 12.04
CA ASP A 181 24.09 -8.84 13.38
C ASP A 181 24.72 -7.50 13.78
N GLU A 182 26.01 -7.33 13.51
CA GLU A 182 26.70 -6.07 13.77
C GLU A 182 26.08 -4.92 12.97
N TYR A 183 25.78 -5.15 11.68
CA TYR A 183 25.20 -4.11 10.82
C TYR A 183 23.76 -3.75 11.26
N LEU A 184 22.93 -4.75 11.53
CA LEU A 184 21.59 -4.54 12.08
C LEU A 184 21.63 -3.82 13.45
N GLY A 185 22.61 -4.16 14.29
CA GLY A 185 22.85 -3.45 15.55
C GLY A 185 23.18 -1.96 15.34
N LYS A 186 24.04 -1.63 14.36
CA LYS A 186 24.32 -0.23 13.97
C LYS A 186 23.08 0.51 13.49
N MET A 187 22.19 -0.16 12.69
CA MET A 187 20.92 0.43 12.28
C MET A 187 20.04 0.77 13.49
N LEU A 188 19.88 -0.15 14.43
CA LEU A 188 19.07 0.05 15.65
C LEU A 188 19.62 1.16 16.54
N ARG A 189 20.95 1.33 16.59
CA ARG A 189 21.62 2.42 17.30
C ARG A 189 21.63 3.75 16.53
N LYS A 190 21.02 3.80 15.34
CA LYS A 190 20.92 5.00 14.47
C LYS A 190 22.28 5.49 13.92
N GLU A 191 23.22 4.59 13.74
CA GLU A 191 24.58 4.90 13.28
C GLU A 191 24.70 4.89 11.75
N VAL A 192 23.92 4.02 11.09
CA VAL A 192 23.96 3.80 9.64
C VAL A 192 22.58 3.87 9.00
N TYR A 193 22.54 3.81 7.67
CA TYR A 193 21.36 3.89 6.84
C TYR A 193 20.62 5.23 7.05
N ASP A 194 19.32 5.20 7.28
CA ASP A 194 18.46 6.39 7.44
C ASP A 194 18.46 6.97 8.87
N LYS A 195 19.19 6.33 9.79
CA LYS A 195 19.33 6.72 11.19
C LYS A 195 18.02 6.80 11.99
N CYS A 196 16.95 6.15 11.51
CA CYS A 196 15.66 6.08 12.20
C CYS A 196 15.66 5.08 13.36
N GLY A 197 16.59 4.12 13.38
CA GLY A 197 16.66 3.07 14.39
C GLY A 197 15.58 2.01 14.20
N LEU A 198 15.22 1.74 12.95
CA LEU A 198 14.21 0.76 12.56
C LEU A 198 14.82 -0.29 11.63
N ILE A 199 14.34 -1.52 11.76
CA ILE A 199 14.47 -2.56 10.75
C ILE A 199 13.10 -2.69 10.10
N TYR A 200 12.96 -2.18 8.88
CA TYR A 200 11.67 -2.15 8.20
C TYR A 200 11.19 -3.57 7.87
N GLY A 201 9.89 -3.78 7.94
CA GLY A 201 9.29 -5.10 7.75
C GLY A 201 9.33 -6.02 8.98
N ILE A 202 9.96 -5.58 10.09
CA ILE A 202 10.00 -6.31 11.36
C ILE A 202 9.09 -5.62 12.38
N GLY A 203 8.15 -6.39 12.94
CA GLY A 203 7.14 -5.92 13.89
C GLY A 203 5.78 -5.68 13.25
N HIS A 204 4.74 -5.88 14.04
CA HIS A 204 3.35 -5.70 13.63
C HIS A 204 2.48 -5.29 14.82
N ALA A 205 1.43 -4.49 14.56
CA ALA A 205 0.50 -4.05 15.60
C ALA A 205 -0.29 -5.23 16.21
N VAL A 206 -0.64 -6.22 15.40
CA VAL A 206 -1.47 -7.38 15.78
C VAL A 206 -0.63 -8.65 15.95
N TYR A 207 0.17 -9.01 14.95
CA TYR A 207 0.93 -10.27 14.92
C TYR A 207 2.23 -10.16 15.72
N THR A 208 2.47 -11.14 16.58
CA THR A 208 3.65 -11.16 17.48
C THR A 208 4.47 -12.44 17.36
N ILE A 209 3.87 -13.51 16.83
CA ILE A 209 4.53 -14.81 16.64
C ILE A 209 4.89 -14.98 15.16
N SER A 210 3.93 -14.81 14.29
CA SER A 210 4.12 -14.82 12.84
C SER A 210 2.98 -14.06 12.16
N ASP A 211 3.27 -13.46 11.01
CA ASP A 211 2.25 -12.93 10.10
C ASP A 211 1.97 -14.02 9.04
N PRO A 212 0.78 -14.64 9.01
CA PRO A 212 0.48 -15.72 8.07
C PRO A 212 0.58 -15.29 6.61
N ARG A 213 0.41 -13.98 6.34
CA ARG A 213 0.56 -13.44 4.99
C ARG A 213 2.02 -13.43 4.55
N ALA A 214 2.93 -13.09 5.47
CA ALA A 214 4.37 -13.13 5.21
C ALA A 214 4.86 -14.55 4.92
N LEU A 215 4.33 -15.55 5.63
CA LEU A 215 4.67 -16.97 5.39
C LEU A 215 4.27 -17.42 3.99
N LEU A 216 3.05 -17.11 3.55
CA LEU A 216 2.58 -17.47 2.21
C LEU A 216 3.37 -16.77 1.10
N LEU A 217 3.68 -15.48 1.27
CA LEU A 217 4.52 -14.75 0.30
C LEU A 217 5.95 -15.27 0.28
N LYS A 218 6.49 -15.69 1.43
CA LYS A 218 7.82 -16.30 1.52
C LYS A 218 7.94 -17.56 0.66
N GLU A 219 6.92 -18.42 0.68
CA GLU A 219 6.89 -19.64 -0.16
C GLU A 219 6.91 -19.27 -1.65
N MET A 220 6.06 -18.34 -2.07
CA MET A 220 6.04 -17.88 -3.45
C MET A 220 7.32 -17.16 -3.86
N ALA A 221 7.92 -16.39 -2.95
CA ALA A 221 9.21 -15.72 -3.19
C ALA A 221 10.33 -16.73 -3.45
N ARG A 222 10.34 -17.86 -2.73
CA ARG A 222 11.30 -18.96 -2.94
C ARG A 222 11.18 -19.56 -4.34
N ASP A 223 9.96 -19.84 -4.77
CA ASP A 223 9.72 -20.45 -6.08
C ASP A 223 10.02 -19.47 -7.23
N LEU A 224 9.63 -18.21 -7.08
CA LEU A 224 10.01 -17.16 -8.03
C LEU A 224 11.52 -16.93 -8.08
N ALA A 225 12.20 -16.93 -6.94
CA ALA A 225 13.66 -16.76 -6.91
C ALA A 225 14.38 -17.85 -7.70
N LYS A 226 13.91 -19.11 -7.61
CA LYS A 226 14.41 -20.21 -8.44
C LYS A 226 14.13 -19.98 -9.93
N GLU A 227 12.91 -19.57 -10.31
CA GLU A 227 12.57 -19.27 -11.70
C GLU A 227 13.43 -18.13 -12.28
N LYS A 228 13.79 -17.14 -11.43
CA LYS A 228 14.55 -15.96 -11.84
C LYS A 228 16.05 -16.06 -11.58
N HIS A 229 16.57 -17.22 -11.11
CA HIS A 229 17.99 -17.45 -10.76
C HIS A 229 18.52 -16.42 -9.75
N ARG A 230 17.74 -16.17 -8.70
CA ARG A 230 18.07 -15.23 -7.60
C ARG A 230 17.96 -15.90 -6.23
N GLU A 231 18.31 -17.18 -6.13
CA GLU A 231 18.25 -17.98 -4.92
C GLU A 231 19.16 -17.44 -3.81
N GLU A 232 20.32 -16.91 -4.17
CA GLU A 232 21.26 -16.31 -3.20
C GLU A 232 20.64 -15.09 -2.50
N GLU A 233 19.95 -14.24 -3.25
CA GLU A 233 19.27 -13.09 -2.65
C GLU A 233 18.10 -13.52 -1.75
N PHE A 234 17.39 -14.57 -2.15
CA PHE A 234 16.33 -15.12 -1.31
C PHE A 234 16.88 -15.74 -0.01
N ALA A 235 17.99 -16.51 -0.10
CA ALA A 235 18.64 -17.07 1.07
C ALA A 235 19.13 -15.98 2.03
N PHE A 236 19.69 -14.88 1.48
CA PHE A 236 20.07 -13.72 2.28
C PHE A 236 18.86 -13.08 2.96
N LEU A 237 17.72 -12.94 2.27
CA LEU A 237 16.49 -12.38 2.82
C LEU A 237 15.93 -13.26 3.96
N GLU A 238 15.99 -14.61 3.82
CA GLU A 238 15.60 -15.56 4.88
C GLU A 238 16.49 -15.42 6.11
N LEU A 239 17.80 -15.36 5.91
CA LEU A 239 18.76 -15.17 6.99
C LEU A 239 18.57 -13.81 7.66
N LEU A 240 18.32 -12.76 6.88
CA LEU A 240 18.05 -11.42 7.38
C LEU A 240 16.78 -11.36 8.23
N GLU A 241 15.70 -12.08 7.85
CA GLU A 241 14.50 -12.20 8.69
C GLU A 241 14.82 -12.75 10.07
N GLU A 242 15.55 -13.87 10.10
CA GLU A 242 15.94 -14.53 11.34
C GLU A 242 16.81 -13.60 12.22
N ARG A 243 17.85 -13.02 11.62
CA ARG A 243 18.81 -12.19 12.33
C ARG A 243 18.20 -10.86 12.79
N ALA A 244 17.31 -10.27 11.99
CA ALA A 244 16.60 -9.03 12.34
C ALA A 244 15.71 -9.21 13.58
N VAL A 245 14.99 -10.32 13.68
CA VAL A 245 14.19 -10.65 14.87
C VAL A 245 15.10 -10.85 16.08
N HIS A 246 16.18 -11.62 15.94
CA HIS A 246 17.15 -11.89 17.01
C HIS A 246 17.79 -10.60 17.51
N THR A 247 18.42 -9.83 16.65
CA THR A 247 19.14 -8.58 16.98
C THR A 247 18.20 -7.53 17.59
N PHE A 248 16.95 -7.44 17.08
CA PHE A 248 15.95 -6.55 17.66
C PHE A 248 15.61 -6.95 19.11
N MET A 249 15.39 -8.23 19.37
CA MET A 249 15.06 -8.72 20.71
C MET A 249 16.23 -8.52 21.69
N GLU A 250 17.46 -8.77 21.27
CA GLU A 250 18.65 -8.50 22.07
C GLU A 250 18.81 -7.01 22.39
N PHE A 251 18.67 -6.15 21.37
CA PHE A 251 18.77 -4.69 21.51
C PHE A 251 17.75 -4.11 22.49
N LYS A 252 16.53 -4.62 22.45
CA LYS A 252 15.47 -4.18 23.38
C LYS A 252 15.58 -4.78 24.77
N GLY A 253 16.19 -5.96 24.92
CA GLY A 253 16.36 -6.66 26.19
C GLY A 253 15.04 -6.80 26.95
N ASN A 254 15.09 -6.71 28.29
CA ASN A 254 13.91 -6.84 29.17
C ASN A 254 12.87 -5.70 29.03
N LYS A 255 13.09 -4.71 28.14
CA LYS A 255 12.17 -3.58 27.94
C LYS A 255 10.96 -3.93 27.07
N VAL A 256 10.98 -5.09 26.40
CA VAL A 256 9.89 -5.51 25.51
C VAL A 256 9.35 -6.86 25.96
N ASN A 257 8.12 -6.86 26.48
CA ASN A 257 7.38 -8.09 26.80
C ASN A 257 6.71 -8.75 25.57
N LYS A 258 6.91 -8.20 24.38
CA LYS A 258 6.21 -8.64 23.16
C LYS A 258 7.25 -9.11 22.12
N ARG A 259 7.09 -10.34 21.64
CA ARG A 259 7.86 -10.85 20.51
C ARG A 259 7.52 -10.05 19.25
N VAL A 260 8.43 -10.00 18.30
CA VAL A 260 8.23 -9.41 16.97
C VAL A 260 8.42 -10.48 15.90
N CYS A 261 7.79 -10.27 14.77
CA CYS A 261 7.95 -11.14 13.59
C CYS A 261 8.03 -10.26 12.33
N ALA A 262 8.45 -10.85 11.21
CA ALA A 262 8.34 -10.22 9.91
C ALA A 262 6.85 -10.01 9.59
N ASN A 263 6.53 -8.87 9.00
CA ASN A 263 5.21 -8.59 8.47
C ASN A 263 5.16 -8.80 6.95
N VAL A 264 3.99 -8.66 6.34
CA VAL A 264 3.78 -8.92 4.92
C VAL A 264 4.69 -8.09 4.01
N ASP A 265 5.06 -6.86 4.43
CA ASP A 265 5.90 -5.97 3.62
C ASP A 265 7.34 -6.46 3.50
N PHE A 266 7.80 -7.32 4.42
CA PHE A 266 9.15 -7.87 4.39
C PHE A 266 9.43 -8.67 3.10
N TYR A 267 8.45 -9.44 2.62
CA TYR A 267 8.57 -10.26 1.42
C TYR A 267 7.93 -9.65 0.17
N SER A 268 6.89 -8.83 0.34
CA SER A 268 6.10 -8.34 -0.81
C SER A 268 6.93 -7.52 -1.79
N GLY A 269 7.84 -6.70 -1.30
CA GLY A 269 8.71 -5.90 -2.17
C GLY A 269 9.68 -6.73 -2.98
N PHE A 270 10.24 -7.79 -2.40
CA PHE A 270 11.12 -8.72 -3.12
C PHE A 270 10.34 -9.51 -4.18
N VAL A 271 9.13 -9.97 -3.85
CA VAL A 271 8.23 -10.60 -4.82
C VAL A 271 7.94 -9.69 -6.00
N TYR A 272 7.62 -8.42 -5.76
CA TYR A 272 7.33 -7.47 -6.83
C TYR A 272 8.56 -7.19 -7.71
N ASP A 273 9.75 -7.15 -7.11
CA ASP A 273 11.00 -7.01 -7.83
C ASP A 273 11.28 -8.25 -8.70
N LEU A 274 11.06 -9.47 -8.18
CA LEU A 274 11.19 -10.72 -8.94
C LEU A 274 10.23 -10.80 -10.14
N ILE A 275 9.00 -10.30 -9.99
CA ILE A 275 8.01 -10.17 -11.08
C ILE A 275 8.44 -9.10 -12.09
N GLY A 276 9.37 -8.23 -11.73
CA GLY A 276 9.83 -7.12 -12.59
C GLY A 276 8.86 -5.94 -12.58
N LEU A 277 8.12 -5.73 -11.48
CA LEU A 277 7.24 -4.56 -11.33
C LEU A 277 8.07 -3.32 -10.97
N PRO A 278 7.78 -2.17 -11.58
CA PRO A 278 8.44 -0.91 -11.22
C PRO A 278 8.01 -0.44 -9.84
N ARG A 279 8.93 0.20 -9.10
CA ARG A 279 8.68 0.63 -7.72
C ARG A 279 7.53 1.64 -7.59
N GLU A 280 7.30 2.42 -8.64
CA GLU A 280 6.23 3.43 -8.72
C GLU A 280 4.82 2.82 -8.62
N VAL A 281 4.67 1.54 -8.95
CA VAL A 281 3.37 0.85 -8.86
C VAL A 281 3.17 0.06 -7.56
N PHE A 282 4.12 -0.02 -6.64
CA PHE A 282 4.00 -0.83 -5.42
C PHE A 282 2.85 -0.35 -4.52
N THR A 283 2.80 0.95 -4.21
CA THR A 283 1.68 1.52 -3.45
C THR A 283 0.36 1.49 -4.22
N PRO A 284 0.31 1.83 -5.53
CA PRO A 284 -0.87 1.61 -6.36
C PRO A 284 -1.36 0.15 -6.40
N LEU A 285 -0.46 -0.82 -6.43
CA LEU A 285 -0.79 -2.24 -6.37
C LEU A 285 -1.47 -2.61 -5.04
N PHE A 286 -0.98 -2.04 -3.94
CA PHE A 286 -1.62 -2.17 -2.65
C PHE A 286 -3.04 -1.58 -2.66
N ALA A 287 -3.25 -0.40 -3.29
CA ALA A 287 -4.57 0.19 -3.45
C ALA A 287 -5.50 -0.70 -4.31
N MET A 288 -4.96 -1.29 -5.41
CA MET A 288 -5.69 -2.20 -6.29
C MET A 288 -6.20 -3.45 -5.56
N SER A 289 -5.46 -3.92 -4.59
CA SER A 289 -5.89 -5.01 -3.70
C SER A 289 -6.90 -4.51 -2.66
N ARG A 290 -6.56 -3.45 -1.93
CA ARG A 290 -7.30 -2.95 -0.79
C ARG A 290 -8.67 -2.36 -1.14
N ILE A 291 -8.92 -2.02 -2.40
CA ILE A 291 -10.25 -1.53 -2.84
C ILE A 291 -11.37 -2.50 -2.45
N ALA A 292 -11.11 -3.82 -2.45
CA ALA A 292 -12.09 -4.81 -2.02
C ALA A 292 -12.46 -4.65 -0.54
N GLY A 293 -11.46 -4.51 0.34
CA GLY A 293 -11.67 -4.25 1.77
C GLY A 293 -12.30 -2.89 2.04
N TRP A 294 -11.88 -1.85 1.34
CA TRP A 294 -12.51 -0.52 1.46
C TRP A 294 -13.98 -0.56 1.09
N ALA A 295 -14.31 -1.23 -0.02
CA ALA A 295 -15.69 -1.38 -0.48
C ALA A 295 -16.54 -2.18 0.54
N ALA A 296 -16.00 -3.27 1.06
CA ALA A 296 -16.67 -4.08 2.07
C ALA A 296 -16.98 -3.27 3.33
N HIS A 297 -16.00 -2.55 3.86
CA HIS A 297 -16.18 -1.70 5.04
C HIS A 297 -17.14 -0.53 4.80
N ARG A 298 -17.17 0.04 3.58
CA ARG A 298 -18.15 1.04 3.22
C ARG A 298 -19.57 0.48 3.22
N ILE A 299 -19.78 -0.69 2.61
CA ILE A 299 -21.08 -1.37 2.58
C ILE A 299 -21.52 -1.67 4.00
N GLU A 300 -20.65 -2.19 4.84
CA GLU A 300 -20.92 -2.47 6.25
C GLU A 300 -21.31 -1.19 7.01
N GLU A 301 -20.49 -0.13 6.92
CA GLU A 301 -20.71 1.14 7.62
C GLU A 301 -22.08 1.77 7.29
N LEU A 302 -22.49 1.71 6.02
CA LEU A 302 -23.76 2.27 5.55
C LEU A 302 -24.98 1.36 5.83
N ASN A 303 -24.77 0.10 6.28
CA ASN A 303 -25.83 -0.86 6.57
C ASN A 303 -25.94 -1.22 8.07
N PHE A 304 -25.26 -0.51 8.96
CA PHE A 304 -25.51 -0.65 10.39
C PHE A 304 -26.93 -0.17 10.76
N ASP A 305 -27.57 -0.86 11.71
CA ASP A 305 -28.91 -0.50 12.20
C ASP A 305 -28.95 0.92 12.79
N SER A 306 -27.88 1.35 13.47
CA SER A 306 -27.73 2.69 14.01
C SER A 306 -26.68 3.48 13.22
N LYS A 307 -27.12 4.15 12.15
CA LYS A 307 -26.24 5.02 11.35
C LYS A 307 -25.88 6.28 12.16
N ARG A 308 -24.60 6.48 12.41
CA ARG A 308 -24.08 7.67 13.11
C ARG A 308 -22.80 8.15 12.46
N ILE A 309 -22.64 9.47 12.39
CA ILE A 309 -21.34 10.06 12.01
C ILE A 309 -20.30 9.64 13.05
N ILE A 310 -19.22 9.05 12.58
CA ILE A 310 -18.08 8.68 13.44
C ILE A 310 -17.45 9.96 13.97
N ARG A 311 -17.48 10.15 15.28
CA ARG A 311 -16.86 11.27 15.99
C ARG A 311 -15.97 10.74 17.09
N PRO A 312 -14.65 10.99 17.06
CA PRO A 312 -13.79 10.64 18.18
C PRO A 312 -14.19 11.43 19.43
N ALA A 313 -14.09 10.79 20.58
CA ALA A 313 -14.15 11.51 21.85
C ALA A 313 -12.89 12.37 22.00
N TYR A 314 -13.05 13.60 22.44
CA TYR A 314 -11.91 14.48 22.74
C TYR A 314 -12.11 15.16 24.09
N ARG A 315 -10.99 15.51 24.71
CA ARG A 315 -10.95 16.27 25.96
C ARG A 315 -10.02 17.46 25.76
N ASN A 316 -10.54 18.64 26.06
CA ASN A 316 -9.68 19.82 26.13
C ASN A 316 -8.71 19.66 27.31
N VAL A 317 -7.41 19.70 27.04
CA VAL A 317 -6.34 19.68 28.05
C VAL A 317 -5.67 21.03 28.23
N GLY A 318 -6.07 22.04 27.44
CA GLY A 318 -5.64 23.41 27.56
C GLY A 318 -6.35 24.12 28.73
N GLN A 319 -5.75 25.20 29.22
CA GLN A 319 -6.40 26.10 30.16
C GLN A 319 -7.45 26.94 29.43
N ASP A 320 -8.55 27.27 30.13
CA ASP A 320 -9.56 28.18 29.60
C ASP A 320 -8.93 29.55 29.35
N GLN A 321 -9.00 30.00 28.12
CA GLN A 321 -8.51 31.30 27.72
C GLN A 321 -9.66 32.27 27.54
N LYS A 322 -9.54 33.47 28.11
CA LYS A 322 -10.49 34.56 27.87
C LYS A 322 -10.38 35.05 26.44
N PHE A 323 -11.50 35.32 25.80
CA PHE A 323 -11.51 35.97 24.51
C PHE A 323 -10.87 37.37 24.65
N ILE A 324 -9.87 37.66 23.82
CA ILE A 324 -9.21 38.98 23.71
C ILE A 324 -9.63 39.55 22.37
N ALA A 325 -10.23 40.75 22.38
CA ALA A 325 -10.60 41.45 21.18
C ALA A 325 -9.37 41.75 20.31
N LEU A 326 -9.54 41.85 18.99
CA LEU A 326 -8.42 41.95 18.04
C LEU A 326 -7.52 43.19 18.31
N ASP A 327 -8.11 44.30 18.69
CA ASP A 327 -7.45 45.56 19.04
C ASP A 327 -6.66 45.49 20.37
N GLN A 328 -6.92 44.50 21.19
CA GLN A 328 -6.27 44.25 22.49
C GLN A 328 -5.23 43.10 22.45
N ARG A 329 -5.01 42.52 21.28
CA ARG A 329 -4.03 41.43 21.11
C ARG A 329 -2.64 42.04 20.95
N ASP A 330 -1.70 41.53 21.76
CA ASP A 330 -0.30 41.88 21.65
C ASP A 330 0.31 41.20 20.41
N HIS A 331 0.57 41.94 19.34
CA HIS A 331 1.10 41.43 18.09
C HIS A 331 2.56 40.94 18.17
N ASN A 332 3.23 41.10 19.32
CA ASN A 332 4.62 40.69 19.55
C ASN A 332 4.76 39.34 20.26
N LYS A 333 3.67 38.58 20.47
CA LYS A 333 3.69 37.23 21.07
C LYS A 333 3.15 36.20 20.09
N ALA A 334 3.81 36.02 18.93
CA ALA A 334 3.61 34.87 18.03
C ALA A 334 4.83 33.95 18.10
#